data_6ef020369555f0dc4899bb4e60e38289
#
_entry.id   6ef020369555f0dc4899bb4e60e38289
#
_cell.length_a   1.000
_cell.length_b   1.000
_cell.length_c   1.000
_cell.angle_alpha   90.00
_cell.angle_beta   90.00
_cell.angle_gamma   90.00
#
_symmetry.space_group_name_H-M   'P 1'
#
loop_
_entity.id
_entity.type
_entity.pdbx_description
1 polymer ?
#
loop_
_entity_poly.entity_id
_entity_poly.type
_entity_poly.pdbx_seq_one_letter_code
_entity_poly.pdbx_strand_id
1 'polypeptide(L)'
;MDVVIPIVFPDHKVTVEAQKTKVDVFPWVTFDNFNIPAYRDRVSNLGHAGVLFVNGKTGTTKYYEYGRYDPPKNLGLVVKARNLPDAIVKNGKIEFGSLKRPLSFVSRISGQSGRIQGVYIEVENKYDAMLGHAELRKSQNAFPNRRPYDLITNSCIHFVKEITERAGVATPWMLDPRPNSYMGEFRDDFTDLDYKNDVLIIEGVGTF
;
A
#
# COMPACT_ATOMS: atom_id res chain seq x y z
N MET A 1 -8.06 -8.22 -18.32
CA MET A 1 -7.32 -8.50 -17.06
C MET A 1 -7.66 -7.42 -16.06
N ASP A 2 -7.93 -7.78 -14.80
CA ASP A 2 -7.94 -6.83 -13.69
C ASP A 2 -6.51 -6.47 -13.33
N VAL A 3 -6.32 -5.41 -12.53
CA VAL A 3 -4.97 -4.99 -12.13
C VAL A 3 -4.94 -4.76 -10.63
N VAL A 4 -3.87 -5.20 -9.98
CA VAL A 4 -3.51 -4.82 -8.62
C VAL A 4 -2.20 -4.05 -8.63
N ILE A 5 -2.16 -2.95 -7.90
CA ILE A 5 -1.02 -2.03 -7.81
C ILE A 5 -0.74 -1.79 -6.31
N PRO A 6 0.07 -2.65 -5.69
CA PRO A 6 0.70 -2.35 -4.42
C PRO A 6 1.55 -1.09 -4.54
N ILE A 7 1.37 -0.13 -3.63
CA ILE A 7 2.11 1.13 -3.66
C ILE A 7 2.62 1.52 -2.29
N VAL A 8 3.73 2.24 -2.30
CA VAL A 8 4.27 2.95 -1.12
C VAL A 8 4.48 4.42 -1.44
N PHE A 9 4.42 5.23 -0.41
CA PHE A 9 4.77 6.64 -0.41
C PHE A 9 6.11 6.77 0.32
N PRO A 10 7.26 6.67 -0.39
CA PRO A 10 8.56 6.57 0.25
C PRO A 10 8.94 7.82 1.03
N ASP A 11 8.46 8.98 0.60
CA ASP A 11 8.73 10.27 1.21
C ASP A 11 7.74 10.62 2.35
N HIS A 12 6.75 9.74 2.62
CA HIS A 12 5.74 9.99 3.64
C HIS A 12 6.36 10.01 5.04
N LYS A 13 6.18 11.13 5.73
CA LYS A 13 6.70 11.32 7.09
C LYS A 13 5.68 10.80 8.11
N VAL A 14 6.00 9.71 8.76
CA VAL A 14 5.19 9.15 9.84
C VAL A 14 5.53 9.83 11.14
N THR A 15 4.53 10.41 11.82
CA THR A 15 4.70 10.90 13.19
C THR A 15 4.60 9.71 14.13
N VAL A 16 5.69 9.33 14.77
CA VAL A 16 5.72 8.28 15.77
C VAL A 16 5.65 8.93 17.15
N GLU A 17 4.55 8.70 17.87
CA GLU A 17 4.53 8.95 19.32
C GLU A 17 5.21 7.77 19.99
N ALA A 18 6.37 8.02 20.57
CA ALA A 18 7.22 6.97 21.07
C ALA A 18 6.71 6.40 22.38
N GLN A 19 6.35 5.12 22.36
CA GLN A 19 6.68 4.22 23.47
C GLN A 19 7.93 3.44 23.06
N LYS A 20 8.94 3.37 23.97
CA LYS A 20 10.11 2.52 23.76
C LYS A 20 9.67 1.09 23.54
N THR A 21 9.67 0.63 22.32
CA THR A 21 9.47 -0.77 22.01
C THR A 21 10.77 -1.26 21.36
N LYS A 22 11.58 -1.98 22.15
CA LYS A 22 12.61 -2.85 21.58
C LYS A 22 11.87 -3.99 20.92
N VAL A 23 12.07 -4.14 19.62
CA VAL A 23 11.52 -5.25 18.90
C VAL A 23 12.67 -6.13 18.44
N ASP A 24 12.92 -7.20 19.17
CA ASP A 24 13.76 -8.31 18.73
C ASP A 24 12.91 -9.17 17.78
N VAL A 25 13.08 -8.96 16.48
CA VAL A 25 12.26 -9.62 15.46
C VAL A 25 12.61 -11.11 15.32
N PHE A 26 13.88 -11.49 15.58
CA PHE A 26 14.34 -12.88 15.64
C PHE A 26 15.60 -12.99 16.52
N PRO A 27 15.68 -13.96 17.45
CA PRO A 27 16.83 -14.11 18.34
C PRO A 27 18.12 -14.60 17.66
N TRP A 28 18.07 -14.96 16.37
CA TRP A 28 19.21 -15.49 15.60
C TRP A 28 19.60 -14.68 14.36
N VAL A 29 18.98 -13.53 14.12
CA VAL A 29 19.35 -12.63 13.02
C VAL A 29 19.67 -11.28 13.61
N THR A 30 20.93 -10.87 13.49
CA THR A 30 21.38 -9.53 13.87
C THR A 30 20.93 -8.53 12.80
N PHE A 31 19.67 -8.12 12.87
CA PHE A 31 19.25 -6.89 12.24
C PHE A 31 19.53 -5.72 13.19
N ASP A 32 19.95 -4.59 12.63
CA ASP A 32 20.09 -3.36 13.38
C ASP A 32 18.84 -3.13 14.24
N ASN A 33 19.03 -3.07 15.55
CA ASN A 33 17.98 -2.85 16.53
C ASN A 33 17.14 -1.66 16.09
N PHE A 34 15.85 -1.89 15.84
CA PHE A 34 14.91 -0.84 15.49
C PHE A 34 14.66 -0.01 16.76
N ASN A 35 15.60 0.88 17.07
CA ASN A 35 15.46 1.87 18.15
C ASN A 35 14.53 2.97 17.63
N ILE A 36 13.24 2.88 17.97
CA ILE A 36 12.33 4.02 17.79
C ILE A 36 12.61 4.95 18.99
N PRO A 37 13.21 6.12 18.77
CA PRO A 37 13.49 7.04 19.85
C PRO A 37 12.21 7.56 20.49
N ALA A 38 12.23 7.80 21.80
CA ALA A 38 11.10 8.22 22.61
C ALA A 38 10.72 9.71 22.41
N TYR A 39 10.77 10.24 21.19
CA TYR A 39 10.41 11.62 20.88
C TYR A 39 9.38 11.64 19.74
N ARG A 40 8.53 12.68 19.71
CA ARG A 40 7.72 13.05 18.53
C ARG A 40 8.67 13.41 17.38
N ASP A 41 9.28 12.42 16.78
CA ASP A 41 10.11 12.61 15.60
C ASP A 41 9.37 12.07 14.38
N ARG A 42 9.45 12.82 13.30
CA ARG A 42 9.00 12.35 12.00
C ARG A 42 10.08 11.40 11.50
N VAL A 43 9.86 10.11 11.67
CA VAL A 43 10.76 9.09 11.15
C VAL A 43 10.68 9.13 9.63
N SER A 44 11.74 9.62 9.00
CA SER A 44 11.96 9.50 7.56
C SER A 44 12.29 8.04 7.23
N ASN A 45 11.94 7.60 6.02
CA ASN A 45 12.22 6.27 5.46
C ASN A 45 11.36 5.08 5.95
N LEU A 46 10.38 5.27 6.83
CA LEU A 46 9.38 4.22 7.06
C LEU A 46 8.44 4.10 5.87
N GLY A 47 8.02 5.24 5.32
CA GLY A 47 7.00 5.30 4.29
C GLY A 47 5.61 4.92 4.81
N HIS A 48 4.65 4.97 3.92
CA HIS A 48 3.28 4.47 4.11
C HIS A 48 2.91 3.62 2.90
N ALA A 49 1.99 2.67 3.06
CA ALA A 49 1.59 1.77 1.99
C ALA A 49 0.08 1.73 1.82
N GLY A 50 -0.34 1.53 0.59
CA GLY A 50 -1.71 1.28 0.22
C GLY A 50 -1.79 0.39 -1.02
N VAL A 51 -3.00 0.02 -1.41
CA VAL A 51 -3.22 -0.79 -2.59
C VAL A 51 -4.30 -0.17 -3.47
N LEU A 52 -3.99 0.00 -4.72
CA LEU A 52 -4.91 0.41 -5.77
C LEU A 52 -5.21 -0.81 -6.64
N PHE A 53 -6.46 -1.01 -7.02
CA PHE A 53 -6.83 -2.07 -7.96
C PHE A 53 -7.92 -1.60 -8.91
N VAL A 54 -7.90 -2.15 -10.12
CA VAL A 54 -8.70 -1.71 -11.25
C VAL A 54 -9.45 -2.90 -11.84
N ASN A 55 -10.75 -2.72 -12.07
CA ASN A 55 -11.55 -3.65 -12.83
C ASN A 55 -11.21 -3.54 -14.31
N GLY A 56 -10.66 -4.59 -14.90
CA GLY A 56 -10.20 -4.58 -16.28
C GLY A 56 -11.30 -4.52 -17.35
N LYS A 57 -12.58 -4.68 -16.95
CA LYS A 57 -13.73 -4.55 -17.85
C LYS A 57 -14.32 -3.14 -17.85
N THR A 58 -14.39 -2.51 -16.69
CA THR A 58 -15.08 -1.23 -16.49
C THR A 58 -14.15 -0.05 -16.25
N GLY A 59 -12.90 -0.30 -15.88
CA GLY A 59 -11.96 0.73 -15.42
C GLY A 59 -12.20 1.15 -13.96
N THR A 60 -13.23 0.63 -13.30
CA THR A 60 -13.55 1.01 -11.92
C THR A 60 -12.34 0.79 -11.03
N THR A 61 -11.89 1.87 -10.41
CA THR A 61 -10.66 1.93 -9.62
C THR A 61 -10.99 2.10 -8.13
N LYS A 62 -10.32 1.34 -7.28
CA LYS A 62 -10.44 1.44 -5.82
C LYS A 62 -9.06 1.56 -5.20
N TYR A 63 -9.01 2.30 -4.11
CA TYR A 63 -7.83 2.43 -3.26
C TYR A 63 -8.19 2.27 -1.81
N TYR A 64 -7.39 1.45 -1.12
CA TYR A 64 -7.49 1.21 0.31
C TYR A 64 -6.12 1.27 0.96
N GLU A 65 -6.11 1.71 2.20
CA GLU A 65 -4.92 1.72 3.05
C GLU A 65 -5.29 1.39 4.50
N TYR A 66 -4.32 0.97 5.29
CA TYR A 66 -4.50 0.68 6.70
C TYR A 66 -3.49 1.48 7.51
N GLY A 67 -3.95 2.17 8.55
CA GLY A 67 -3.09 3.03 9.34
C GLY A 67 -3.67 3.42 10.71
N ARG A 68 -2.88 4.13 11.51
CA ARG A 68 -3.27 4.63 12.83
C ARG A 68 -4.13 5.89 12.73
N TYR A 69 -5.34 5.75 12.20
CA TYR A 69 -6.27 6.87 11.98
C TYR A 69 -7.30 7.06 13.13
N ASP A 70 -7.12 6.36 14.26
CA ASP A 70 -8.02 6.36 15.41
C ASP A 70 -7.34 6.73 16.74
N PRO A 71 -6.64 7.89 16.83
CA PRO A 71 -6.06 8.30 18.09
C PRO A 71 -7.15 8.58 19.15
N PRO A 72 -6.92 8.31 20.44
CA PRO A 72 -5.69 7.78 21.02
C PRO A 72 -5.58 6.24 21.02
N LYS A 73 -6.60 5.53 20.52
CA LYS A 73 -6.66 4.04 20.59
C LYS A 73 -5.58 3.36 19.75
N ASN A 74 -5.23 3.96 18.60
CA ASN A 74 -4.22 3.43 17.67
C ASN A 74 -4.41 1.94 17.30
N LEU A 75 -5.67 1.49 17.27
CA LEU A 75 -6.02 0.12 16.87
C LEU A 75 -5.87 -0.09 15.36
N GLY A 76 -5.76 0.99 14.61
CA GLY A 76 -5.71 0.99 13.17
C GLY A 76 -7.10 0.95 12.52
N LEU A 77 -7.20 1.61 11.39
CA LEU A 77 -8.41 1.64 10.55
C LEU A 77 -8.04 1.37 9.10
N VAL A 78 -8.86 0.57 8.42
CA VAL A 78 -8.84 0.50 6.96
C VAL A 78 -9.64 1.67 6.41
N VAL A 79 -9.01 2.48 5.57
CA VAL A 79 -9.62 3.65 4.93
C VAL A 79 -9.75 3.38 3.43
N LYS A 80 -10.88 3.81 2.87
CA LYS A 80 -11.16 3.76 1.43
C LYS A 80 -11.17 5.17 0.87
N ALA A 81 -10.45 5.40 -0.21
CA ALA A 81 -10.54 6.66 -0.93
C ALA A 81 -11.95 6.87 -1.49
N ARG A 82 -12.50 8.07 -1.26
CA ARG A 82 -13.78 8.51 -1.83
C ARG A 82 -13.51 9.31 -3.10
N ASN A 83 -14.42 9.20 -4.09
CA ASN A 83 -14.34 9.95 -5.34
C ASN A 83 -13.03 9.74 -6.11
N LEU A 84 -12.43 8.55 -5.99
CA LEU A 84 -11.24 8.18 -6.74
C LEU A 84 -11.58 8.15 -8.24
N PRO A 85 -10.81 8.82 -9.12
CA PRO A 85 -11.01 8.72 -10.55
C PRO A 85 -10.82 7.29 -11.05
N ASP A 86 -11.70 6.86 -11.96
CA ASP A 86 -11.56 5.56 -12.61
C ASP A 86 -10.50 5.60 -13.72
N ALA A 87 -9.87 4.46 -13.97
CA ALA A 87 -9.03 4.24 -15.13
C ALA A 87 -9.89 4.12 -16.41
N ILE A 88 -9.27 4.29 -17.57
CA ILE A 88 -9.94 4.14 -18.85
C ILE A 88 -9.60 2.76 -19.43
N VAL A 89 -10.62 2.04 -19.88
CA VAL A 89 -10.46 0.79 -20.63
C VAL A 89 -10.72 1.05 -22.11
N LYS A 90 -9.75 0.72 -22.98
CA LYS A 90 -9.86 0.76 -24.42
C LYS A 90 -9.51 -0.60 -25.00
N ASN A 91 -10.36 -1.11 -25.89
CA ASN A 91 -10.15 -2.42 -26.56
C ASN A 91 -9.89 -3.57 -25.56
N GLY A 92 -10.57 -3.55 -24.40
CA GLY A 92 -10.43 -4.59 -23.37
C GLY A 92 -9.13 -4.51 -22.53
N LYS A 93 -8.35 -3.42 -22.66
CA LYS A 93 -7.12 -3.18 -21.91
C LYS A 93 -7.18 -1.84 -21.18
N ILE A 94 -6.55 -1.77 -20.03
CA ILE A 94 -6.40 -0.51 -19.30
C ILE A 94 -5.42 0.38 -20.05
N GLU A 95 -5.83 1.62 -20.31
CA GLU A 95 -4.97 2.65 -20.87
C GLU A 95 -4.02 3.16 -19.79
N PHE A 96 -2.74 2.83 -19.89
CA PHE A 96 -1.74 3.10 -18.85
C PHE A 96 -1.70 4.57 -18.41
N GLY A 97 -1.71 5.50 -19.39
CA GLY A 97 -1.72 6.94 -19.11
C GLY A 97 -2.90 7.39 -18.25
N SER A 98 -4.04 6.67 -18.30
CA SER A 98 -5.21 6.97 -17.47
C SER A 98 -5.00 6.74 -15.99
N LEU A 99 -4.05 5.88 -15.61
CA LEU A 99 -3.68 5.60 -14.23
C LEU A 99 -3.06 6.81 -13.52
N LYS A 100 -2.56 7.80 -14.25
CA LYS A 100 -2.05 9.05 -13.67
C LYS A 100 -3.11 9.72 -12.79
N ARG A 101 -4.38 9.73 -13.21
CA ARG A 101 -5.46 10.40 -12.47
C ARG A 101 -5.68 9.80 -11.07
N PRO A 102 -5.91 8.48 -10.90
CA PRO A 102 -6.03 7.88 -9.59
C PRO A 102 -4.72 7.95 -8.79
N LEU A 103 -3.53 7.80 -9.42
CA LEU A 103 -2.25 7.93 -8.73
C LEU A 103 -2.00 9.35 -8.20
N SER A 104 -2.28 10.37 -9.01
CA SER A 104 -2.24 11.77 -8.57
C SER A 104 -3.19 12.02 -7.38
N PHE A 105 -4.39 11.45 -7.44
CA PHE A 105 -5.36 11.59 -6.36
C PHE A 105 -4.84 10.96 -5.06
N VAL A 106 -4.34 9.72 -5.09
CA VAL A 106 -3.85 9.05 -3.87
C VAL A 106 -2.54 9.65 -3.35
N SER A 107 -1.66 10.15 -4.24
CA SER A 107 -0.49 10.93 -3.82
C SER A 107 -0.89 12.11 -2.94
N ARG A 108 -1.95 12.83 -3.30
CA ARG A 108 -2.42 13.99 -2.53
C ARG A 108 -3.07 13.61 -1.20
N ILE A 109 -3.93 12.60 -1.19
CA ILE A 109 -4.71 12.25 0.02
C ILE A 109 -3.92 11.43 1.03
N SER A 110 -2.99 10.58 0.58
CA SER A 110 -2.26 9.61 1.42
C SER A 110 -0.75 9.83 1.38
N GLY A 111 -0.22 10.33 0.27
CA GLY A 111 1.22 10.47 0.03
C GLY A 111 1.80 11.85 0.35
N GLN A 112 1.05 12.78 0.95
CA GLN A 112 1.51 14.17 1.21
C GLN A 112 1.99 14.87 -0.08
N SER A 113 1.36 14.56 -1.22
CA SER A 113 1.75 14.99 -2.57
C SER A 113 3.16 14.53 -3.01
N GLY A 114 3.69 13.50 -2.37
CA GLY A 114 4.99 12.93 -2.66
C GLY A 114 4.98 11.89 -3.77
N ARG A 115 6.14 11.29 -3.99
CA ARG A 115 6.35 10.19 -4.93
C ARG A 115 5.57 8.95 -4.52
N ILE A 116 5.11 8.21 -5.52
CA ILE A 116 4.60 6.83 -5.37
C ILE A 116 5.61 5.90 -6.03
N GLN A 117 5.96 4.82 -5.33
CA GLN A 117 6.62 3.65 -5.89
C GLN A 117 5.71 2.45 -5.71
N GLY A 118 5.72 1.55 -6.66
CA GLY A 118 4.88 0.36 -6.61
C GLY A 118 5.19 -0.60 -7.74
N VAL A 119 4.29 -1.57 -7.91
CA VAL A 119 4.36 -2.53 -9.01
C VAL A 119 3.00 -2.64 -9.70
N TYR A 120 3.03 -2.90 -11.00
CA TYR A 120 1.86 -3.14 -11.83
C TYR A 120 1.72 -4.64 -12.09
N ILE A 121 0.62 -5.24 -11.63
CA ILE A 121 0.39 -6.68 -11.74
C ILE A 121 -0.97 -6.94 -12.39
N GLU A 122 -0.98 -7.58 -13.55
CA GLU A 122 -2.21 -8.05 -14.20
C GLU A 122 -2.66 -9.38 -13.60
N VAL A 123 -3.96 -9.48 -13.32
CA VAL A 123 -4.58 -10.68 -12.73
C VAL A 123 -5.90 -10.99 -13.41
N GLU A 124 -6.27 -12.26 -13.46
CA GLU A 124 -7.47 -12.67 -14.16
C GLU A 124 -8.69 -12.76 -13.24
N ASN A 125 -9.73 -11.94 -13.50
CA ASN A 125 -11.02 -11.97 -12.81
C ASN A 125 -10.90 -11.95 -11.26
N LYS A 126 -10.08 -11.06 -10.70
CA LYS A 126 -9.79 -10.97 -9.26
C LYS A 126 -10.32 -9.70 -8.57
N TYR A 127 -10.86 -8.76 -9.34
CA TYR A 127 -11.34 -7.49 -8.79
C TYR A 127 -12.30 -7.68 -7.61
N ASP A 128 -13.33 -8.55 -7.76
CA ASP A 128 -14.33 -8.76 -6.72
C ASP A 128 -13.75 -9.45 -5.47
N ALA A 129 -12.77 -10.33 -5.65
CA ALA A 129 -12.08 -10.98 -4.53
C ALA A 129 -11.25 -9.95 -3.72
N MET A 130 -10.54 -9.05 -4.39
CA MET A 130 -9.81 -7.95 -3.75
C MET A 130 -10.77 -6.99 -3.04
N LEU A 131 -11.84 -6.57 -3.72
CA LEU A 131 -12.85 -5.66 -3.16
C LEU A 131 -13.53 -6.27 -1.94
N GLY A 132 -13.97 -7.52 -2.04
CA GLY A 132 -14.63 -8.23 -0.95
C GLY A 132 -13.72 -8.32 0.30
N HIS A 133 -12.43 -8.63 0.11
CA HIS A 133 -11.51 -8.69 1.24
C HIS A 133 -11.23 -7.30 1.84
N ALA A 134 -11.05 -6.27 1.01
CA ALA A 134 -10.83 -4.91 1.48
C ALA A 134 -12.04 -4.38 2.29
N GLU A 135 -13.27 -4.62 1.82
CA GLU A 135 -14.48 -4.23 2.54
C GLU A 135 -14.68 -5.06 3.82
N LEU A 136 -14.33 -6.35 3.82
CA LEU A 136 -14.31 -7.18 5.03
C LEU A 136 -13.35 -6.60 6.06
N ARG A 137 -12.11 -6.29 5.68
CA ARG A 137 -11.13 -5.66 6.56
C ARG A 137 -11.62 -4.30 7.08
N LYS A 138 -12.27 -3.52 6.22
CA LYS A 138 -12.86 -2.23 6.60
C LYS A 138 -14.03 -2.38 7.58
N SER A 139 -14.89 -3.40 7.41
CA SER A 139 -15.99 -3.65 8.36
C SER A 139 -15.49 -3.96 9.77
N GLN A 140 -14.30 -4.55 9.90
CA GLN A 140 -13.66 -4.81 11.18
C GLN A 140 -13.29 -3.54 11.95
N ASN A 141 -13.28 -2.38 11.32
CA ASN A 141 -13.10 -1.09 12.01
C ASN A 141 -14.12 -0.88 13.15
N ALA A 142 -15.31 -1.46 13.04
CA ALA A 142 -16.36 -1.38 14.05
C ALA A 142 -16.09 -2.24 15.30
N PHE A 143 -15.19 -3.22 15.21
CA PHE A 143 -14.94 -4.14 16.33
C PHE A 143 -13.97 -3.53 17.35
N PRO A 144 -14.40 -3.37 18.63
CA PRO A 144 -13.54 -2.77 19.65
C PRO A 144 -12.31 -3.62 19.99
N ASN A 145 -12.42 -4.93 19.82
CA ASN A 145 -11.38 -5.91 20.12
C ASN A 145 -10.65 -6.41 18.86
N ARG A 146 -10.66 -5.63 17.76
CA ARG A 146 -9.89 -5.98 16.57
C ARG A 146 -8.40 -6.00 16.86
N ARG A 147 -7.67 -6.79 16.09
CA ARG A 147 -6.21 -6.83 16.20
C ARG A 147 -5.63 -5.42 16.06
N PRO A 148 -4.85 -4.94 17.04
CA PRO A 148 -4.30 -3.59 17.00
C PRO A 148 -3.29 -3.44 15.85
N TYR A 149 -3.10 -2.19 15.42
CA TYR A 149 -2.03 -1.85 14.49
C TYR A 149 -0.66 -2.12 15.14
N ASP A 150 0.14 -2.89 14.45
CA ASP A 150 1.49 -3.25 14.87
C ASP A 150 2.42 -3.25 13.64
N LEU A 151 3.55 -2.55 13.73
CA LEU A 151 4.45 -2.36 12.60
C LEU A 151 5.00 -3.68 12.03
N ILE A 152 5.15 -4.69 12.89
CA ILE A 152 5.81 -5.95 12.55
C ILE A 152 4.83 -6.99 12.07
N THR A 153 3.64 -7.00 12.63
CA THR A 153 2.70 -8.11 12.42
C THR A 153 1.34 -7.71 11.85
N ASN A 154 0.98 -6.41 11.87
CA ASN A 154 -0.33 -5.94 11.41
C ASN A 154 -0.28 -4.45 11.02
N SER A 155 0.45 -4.13 9.97
CA SER A 155 0.67 -2.76 9.49
C SER A 155 0.09 -2.52 8.10
N CYS A 156 0.30 -1.32 7.56
CA CYS A 156 -0.12 -0.95 6.21
C CYS A 156 0.41 -1.92 5.14
N ILE A 157 1.65 -2.36 5.27
CA ILE A 157 2.24 -3.26 4.28
C ILE A 157 1.69 -4.69 4.38
N HIS A 158 1.33 -5.15 5.58
CA HIS A 158 0.62 -6.43 5.77
C HIS A 158 -0.74 -6.40 5.09
N PHE A 159 -1.47 -5.29 5.22
CA PHE A 159 -2.75 -5.12 4.54
C PHE A 159 -2.59 -5.14 3.01
N VAL A 160 -1.56 -4.46 2.48
CA VAL A 160 -1.24 -4.51 1.03
C VAL A 160 -0.95 -5.94 0.59
N LYS A 161 -0.13 -6.67 1.34
CA LYS A 161 0.17 -8.09 1.09
C LYS A 161 -1.11 -8.93 1.05
N GLU A 162 -1.98 -8.80 2.05
CA GLU A 162 -3.25 -9.55 2.11
C GLU A 162 -4.12 -9.33 0.85
N ILE A 163 -4.28 -8.09 0.40
CA ILE A 163 -5.08 -7.78 -0.80
C ILE A 163 -4.43 -8.37 -2.06
N THR A 164 -3.10 -8.26 -2.17
CA THR A 164 -2.35 -8.78 -3.31
C THR A 164 -2.44 -10.31 -3.39
N GLU A 165 -2.39 -11.00 -2.26
CA GLU A 165 -2.59 -12.44 -2.20
C GLU A 165 -4.03 -12.84 -2.57
N ARG A 166 -5.04 -12.02 -2.27
CA ARG A 166 -6.42 -12.24 -2.73
C ARG A 166 -6.56 -12.12 -4.25
N ALA A 167 -5.66 -11.39 -4.88
CA ALA A 167 -5.55 -11.38 -6.34
C ALA A 167 -4.94 -12.69 -6.92
N GLY A 168 -4.51 -13.62 -6.07
CA GLY A 168 -3.86 -14.86 -6.48
C GLY A 168 -2.38 -14.70 -6.80
N VAL A 169 -1.78 -13.59 -6.39
CA VAL A 169 -0.35 -13.29 -6.59
C VAL A 169 0.47 -13.92 -5.46
N ALA A 170 1.52 -14.65 -5.81
CA ALA A 170 2.53 -15.07 -4.84
C ALA A 170 3.35 -13.84 -4.43
N THR A 171 3.20 -13.40 -3.19
CA THR A 171 3.91 -12.23 -2.68
C THR A 171 5.27 -12.61 -2.11
N PRO A 172 6.28 -11.72 -2.15
CA PRO A 172 7.56 -11.96 -1.52
C PRO A 172 7.44 -12.30 -0.03
N TRP A 173 8.46 -12.98 0.50
CA TRP A 173 8.57 -13.20 1.95
C TRP A 173 8.87 -11.89 2.64
N MET A 174 8.07 -11.53 3.64
CA MET A 174 8.28 -10.29 4.39
C MET A 174 9.41 -10.46 5.41
N LEU A 175 10.64 -10.23 4.99
CA LEU A 175 11.82 -10.24 5.86
C LEU A 175 11.94 -8.93 6.63
N ASP A 176 11.60 -7.82 5.99
CA ASP A 176 11.58 -6.48 6.58
C ASP A 176 10.20 -5.84 6.42
N PRO A 177 9.44 -5.64 7.53
CA PRO A 177 8.08 -5.09 7.47
C PRO A 177 8.02 -3.57 7.25
N ARG A 178 9.15 -2.91 6.99
CA ARG A 178 9.14 -1.50 6.57
C ARG A 178 8.56 -1.39 5.16
N PRO A 179 7.57 -0.53 4.94
CA PRO A 179 6.91 -0.41 3.63
C PRO A 179 7.88 -0.24 2.46
N ASN A 180 8.87 0.65 2.60
CA ASN A 180 9.83 0.91 1.54
C ASN A 180 10.72 -0.30 1.22
N SER A 181 11.16 -1.02 2.26
CA SER A 181 12.01 -2.21 2.09
C SER A 181 11.24 -3.34 1.42
N TYR A 182 10.04 -3.63 1.92
CA TYR A 182 9.21 -4.70 1.36
C TYR A 182 8.74 -4.40 -0.07
N MET A 183 8.51 -3.11 -0.40
CA MET A 183 8.22 -2.75 -1.80
C MET A 183 9.41 -3.00 -2.71
N GLY A 184 10.65 -2.90 -2.22
CA GLY A 184 11.84 -3.31 -2.97
C GLY A 184 11.74 -4.77 -3.40
N GLU A 185 11.38 -5.66 -2.49
CA GLU A 185 11.20 -7.10 -2.78
C GLU A 185 10.09 -7.35 -3.84
N PHE A 186 9.00 -6.57 -3.82
CA PHE A 186 8.00 -6.63 -4.89
C PHE A 186 8.55 -6.20 -6.25
N ARG A 187 9.39 -5.17 -6.26
CA ARG A 187 9.96 -4.62 -7.49
C ARG A 187 10.98 -5.56 -8.14
N ASP A 188 11.60 -6.42 -7.36
CA ASP A 188 12.49 -7.47 -7.89
C ASP A 188 11.71 -8.57 -8.66
N ASP A 189 10.42 -8.78 -8.32
CA ASP A 189 9.60 -9.85 -8.87
C ASP A 189 8.57 -9.39 -9.92
N PHE A 190 8.19 -8.10 -9.94
CA PHE A 190 7.10 -7.57 -10.75
C PHE A 190 7.48 -6.27 -11.48
N THR A 191 6.65 -5.89 -12.45
CA THR A 191 6.83 -4.67 -13.26
C THR A 191 6.78 -3.41 -12.40
N ASP A 192 7.86 -2.65 -12.39
CA ASP A 192 7.99 -1.41 -11.63
C ASP A 192 7.02 -0.33 -12.09
N LEU A 193 6.46 0.38 -11.12
CA LEU A 193 5.65 1.56 -11.31
C LEU A 193 6.19 2.71 -10.45
N ASP A 194 6.48 3.82 -11.08
CA ASP A 194 6.88 5.07 -10.42
C ASP A 194 5.96 6.21 -10.86
N TYR A 195 5.46 7.00 -9.90
CA TYR A 195 4.70 8.21 -10.17
C TYR A 195 5.25 9.38 -9.35
N LYS A 196 5.57 10.49 -10.04
CA LYS A 196 6.01 11.73 -9.40
C LYS A 196 5.73 12.92 -10.31
N ASN A 197 5.24 14.03 -9.74
CA ASN A 197 5.05 15.30 -10.46
C ASN A 197 4.27 15.14 -11.78
N ASP A 198 3.18 14.40 -11.75
CA ASP A 198 2.33 14.07 -12.90
C ASP A 198 3.02 13.27 -14.03
N VAL A 199 4.13 12.64 -13.73
CA VAL A 199 4.80 11.69 -14.62
C VAL A 199 4.63 10.28 -14.07
N LEU A 200 4.09 9.37 -14.88
CA LEU A 200 3.97 7.95 -14.59
C LEU A 200 4.95 7.17 -15.46
N ILE A 201 5.76 6.34 -14.84
CA ILE A 201 6.68 5.41 -15.52
C ILE A 201 6.25 3.99 -15.15
N ILE A 202 6.08 3.15 -16.16
CA ILE A 202 5.86 1.71 -15.99
C ILE A 202 6.97 1.01 -16.77
N GLU A 203 7.77 0.21 -16.09
CA GLU A 203 8.92 -0.47 -16.65
C GLU A 203 8.52 -1.35 -17.85
N GLY A 204 9.33 -1.31 -18.92
CA GLY A 204 9.06 -2.07 -20.14
C GLY A 204 7.84 -1.62 -20.94
N VAL A 205 7.07 -0.63 -20.45
CA VAL A 205 5.87 -0.09 -21.12
C VAL A 205 6.09 1.33 -21.61
N GLY A 206 6.52 2.25 -20.75
CA GLY A 206 6.80 3.63 -21.15
C GLY A 206 6.60 4.68 -20.07
N THR A 207 6.70 5.93 -20.50
CA THR A 207 6.47 7.14 -19.68
C THR A 207 5.23 7.87 -20.18
N PHE A 208 4.34 8.31 -19.26
CA PHE A 208 3.03 8.89 -19.53
C PHE A 208 2.83 10.25 -18.84
#